data_40362c58abe19116a90c7fd1597d2cab
#
_entry.id   40362c58abe19116a90c7fd1597d2cab
#
_cell.length_a   1.000
_cell.length_b   1.000
_cell.length_c   1.000
_cell.angle_alpha   90.00
_cell.angle_beta   90.00
_cell.angle_gamma   90.00
#
_symmetry.space_group_name_H-M   'P 1'
#
loop_
_entity.id
_entity.type
_entity.pdbx_description
1 polymer ?
#
loop_
_entity_poly.entity_id
_entity_poly.type
_entity_poly.pdbx_seq_one_letter_code
_entity_poly.pdbx_strand_id
1 'polypeptide(L)'
;AGVRGFVSSAREVSAMRHALGPDAVLITPGIRPSTSDAATDDQKRVATARRAVLDGADWLVVGRPIRDASDPRAAALALREEIAGARAAAALDTAVP
;
A
#
# COMPACT_ATOMS: atom_id res chain seq x y z
N ALA A 1 21.16 13.69 -10.31
CA ALA A 1 20.91 13.69 -8.96
C ALA A 1 19.57 14.37 -8.69
N GLY A 2 18.80 13.94 -7.76
CA GLY A 2 17.57 14.62 -7.39
C GLY A 2 16.30 13.82 -7.56
N VAL A 3 16.36 12.65 -8.18
CA VAL A 3 15.18 11.81 -8.27
C VAL A 3 14.99 11.10 -6.93
N ARG A 4 13.86 11.36 -6.28
CA ARG A 4 13.53 10.77 -4.99
C ARG A 4 12.29 9.91 -5.03
N GLY A 5 11.41 10.14 -6.00
CA GLY A 5 10.15 9.45 -6.11
C GLY A 5 10.17 8.41 -7.21
N PHE A 6 9.67 7.22 -6.90
CA PHE A 6 9.66 6.11 -7.84
C PHE A 6 8.31 5.43 -7.81
N VAL A 7 7.79 5.12 -8.99
CA VAL A 7 6.57 4.32 -9.10
C VAL A 7 6.99 2.86 -9.10
N SER A 8 6.43 2.09 -8.19
CA SER A 8 6.81 0.70 -8.01
C SER A 8 5.55 -0.16 -7.84
N SER A 9 5.50 -1.29 -8.53
CA SER A 9 4.41 -2.22 -8.31
C SER A 9 4.48 -2.78 -6.89
N ALA A 10 3.35 -3.23 -6.36
CA ALA A 10 3.31 -3.75 -5.01
C ALA A 10 4.25 -4.92 -4.80
N ARG A 11 4.49 -5.69 -5.83
CA ARG A 11 5.41 -6.84 -5.76
C ARG A 11 6.85 -6.44 -5.56
N GLU A 12 7.19 -5.24 -6.02
CA GLU A 12 8.58 -4.78 -6.04
C GLU A 12 8.91 -3.82 -4.91
N VAL A 13 7.91 -3.38 -4.14
CA VAL A 13 8.11 -2.35 -3.12
C VAL A 13 9.19 -2.76 -2.12
N SER A 14 9.11 -3.98 -1.61
CA SER A 14 10.06 -4.44 -0.61
C SER A 14 11.50 -4.42 -1.15
N ALA A 15 11.70 -4.95 -2.36
CA ALA A 15 13.01 -4.97 -2.99
C ALA A 15 13.51 -3.54 -3.29
N MET A 16 12.60 -2.67 -3.77
CA MET A 16 12.96 -1.28 -4.06
C MET A 16 13.35 -0.53 -2.79
N ARG A 17 12.58 -0.75 -1.71
CA ARG A 17 12.90 -0.11 -0.42
C ARG A 17 14.27 -0.56 0.08
N HIS A 18 14.54 -1.85 -0.04
CA HIS A 18 15.83 -2.38 0.39
C HIS A 18 16.97 -1.79 -0.44
N ALA A 19 16.77 -1.69 -1.76
CA ALA A 19 17.82 -1.21 -2.65
C ALA A 19 18.05 0.30 -2.55
N LEU A 20 16.98 1.08 -2.38
CA LEU A 20 17.05 2.54 -2.42
C LEU A 20 17.19 3.20 -1.05
N GLY A 21 16.89 2.47 0.01
CA GLY A 21 17.01 2.99 1.37
C GLY A 21 15.78 3.76 1.84
N PRO A 22 15.84 4.31 3.07
CA PRO A 22 14.65 4.93 3.69
C PRO A 22 14.26 6.28 3.12
N ASP A 23 15.15 6.95 2.41
CA ASP A 23 14.87 8.30 1.92
C ASP A 23 14.12 8.33 0.60
N ALA A 24 14.04 7.20 -0.10
CA ALA A 24 13.29 7.14 -1.35
C ALA A 24 11.78 7.19 -1.08
N VAL A 25 11.06 7.85 -1.96
CA VAL A 25 9.59 7.91 -1.90
C VAL A 25 9.05 6.90 -2.91
N LEU A 26 8.33 5.90 -2.42
CA LEU A 26 7.77 4.85 -3.26
C LEU A 26 6.26 5.04 -3.41
N ILE A 27 5.83 5.12 -4.65
CA ILE A 27 4.43 5.35 -5.02
C ILE A 27 3.93 4.08 -5.70
N THR A 28 2.89 3.48 -5.12
CA THR A 28 2.43 2.15 -5.55
C THR A 28 0.99 2.19 -6.05
N PRO A 29 0.77 1.94 -7.34
CA PRO A 29 -0.57 1.81 -7.89
C PRO A 29 -1.10 0.38 -7.80
N GLY A 30 -2.32 0.18 -8.23
CA GLY A 30 -2.92 -1.15 -8.31
C GLY A 30 -3.34 -1.71 -6.97
N ILE A 31 -3.61 -0.85 -6.02
CA ILE A 31 -3.97 -1.24 -4.66
C ILE A 31 -5.46 -1.56 -4.56
N ARG A 32 -5.79 -2.59 -3.79
CA ARG A 32 -7.16 -2.96 -3.48
C ARG A 32 -7.33 -3.10 -1.98
N PRO A 33 -8.57 -2.92 -1.47
CA PRO A 33 -8.83 -3.14 -0.04
C PRO A 33 -8.60 -4.60 0.34
N SER A 34 -8.17 -4.84 1.56
CA SER A 34 -7.99 -6.20 2.06
C SER A 34 -9.31 -6.94 2.21
N THR A 35 -10.42 -6.21 2.26
CA THR A 35 -11.77 -6.78 2.38
C THR A 35 -12.43 -7.01 1.02
N SER A 36 -11.68 -6.91 -0.07
CA SER A 36 -12.21 -7.17 -1.41
C SER A 36 -12.71 -8.61 -1.51
N ASP A 37 -13.88 -8.78 -2.15
CA ASP A 37 -14.54 -10.08 -2.29
C ASP A 37 -13.86 -11.04 -3.26
N ALA A 38 -12.76 -10.67 -3.83
CA ALA A 38 -12.01 -11.54 -4.72
C ALA A 38 -11.34 -12.64 -3.91
N ALA A 39 -12.14 -13.57 -3.38
CA ALA A 39 -11.67 -14.66 -2.52
C ALA A 39 -11.16 -15.84 -3.34
N THR A 40 -10.33 -15.58 -4.32
CA THR A 40 -9.76 -16.62 -5.17
C THR A 40 -8.25 -16.56 -5.12
N ASP A 41 -7.60 -17.43 -5.86
CA ASP A 41 -6.13 -17.40 -5.97
C ASP A 41 -5.61 -16.05 -6.42
N ASP A 42 -6.44 -15.26 -7.07
CA ASP A 42 -6.07 -13.92 -7.48
C ASP A 42 -5.83 -12.99 -6.30
N GLN A 43 -6.45 -13.26 -5.14
CA GLN A 43 -6.22 -12.47 -3.93
C GLN A 43 -4.78 -12.55 -3.46
N LYS A 44 -4.13 -13.66 -3.67
CA LYS A 44 -2.73 -13.81 -3.29
C LYS A 44 -1.81 -12.94 -4.12
N ARG A 45 -2.31 -12.50 -5.29
CA ARG A 45 -1.57 -11.65 -6.21
C ARG A 45 -2.01 -10.20 -6.14
N VAL A 46 -3.13 -9.95 -5.48
CA VAL A 46 -3.68 -8.60 -5.37
C VAL A 46 -2.97 -7.88 -4.24
N ALA A 47 -2.48 -6.70 -4.57
CA ALA A 47 -1.82 -5.85 -3.59
C ALA A 47 -2.85 -5.21 -2.69
N THR A 48 -2.78 -5.46 -1.39
CA THR A 48 -3.60 -4.76 -0.43
C THR A 48 -2.88 -3.51 0.05
N ALA A 49 -3.65 -2.52 0.52
CA ALA A 49 -3.07 -1.31 1.09
C ALA A 49 -2.18 -1.66 2.28
N ARG A 50 -2.65 -2.56 3.14
CA ARG A 50 -1.89 -2.99 4.30
C ARG A 50 -0.53 -3.56 3.89
N ARG A 51 -0.53 -4.47 2.93
CA ARG A 51 0.71 -5.12 2.52
C ARG A 51 1.68 -4.15 1.90
N ALA A 52 1.18 -3.27 1.04
CA ALA A 52 2.02 -2.27 0.39
C ALA A 52 2.70 -1.35 1.41
N VAL A 53 1.94 -0.89 2.40
CA VAL A 53 2.49 -0.04 3.46
C VAL A 53 3.54 -0.79 4.28
N LEU A 54 3.25 -2.03 4.67
CA LEU A 54 4.19 -2.84 5.43
C LEU A 54 5.47 -3.12 4.65
N ASP A 55 5.36 -3.24 3.34
CA ASP A 55 6.53 -3.47 2.48
C ASP A 55 7.34 -2.21 2.20
N GLY A 56 6.83 -1.04 2.56
CA GLY A 56 7.59 0.20 2.48
C GLY A 56 7.08 1.26 1.52
N ALA A 57 5.86 1.11 0.98
CA ALA A 57 5.28 2.14 0.13
C ALA A 57 4.94 3.38 0.96
N ASP A 58 5.22 4.55 0.40
CA ASP A 58 4.90 5.83 1.04
C ASP A 58 3.54 6.36 0.59
N TRP A 59 3.21 6.17 -0.69
CA TRP A 59 1.97 6.65 -1.28
C TRP A 59 1.32 5.53 -2.06
N LEU A 60 0.00 5.44 -1.95
CA LEU A 60 -0.79 4.46 -2.69
C LEU A 60 -1.71 5.19 -3.66
N VAL A 61 -1.81 4.66 -4.87
CA VAL A 61 -2.74 5.16 -5.87
C VAL A 61 -3.89 4.18 -5.96
N VAL A 62 -5.09 4.64 -5.66
CA VAL A 62 -6.28 3.79 -5.63
C VAL A 62 -7.36 4.43 -6.50
N GLY A 63 -7.75 3.73 -7.55
CA GLY A 63 -8.76 4.21 -8.48
C GLY A 63 -10.09 3.49 -8.35
N ARG A 64 -10.23 2.41 -9.08
CA ARG A 64 -11.50 1.68 -9.19
C ARG A 64 -12.12 1.26 -7.86
N PRO A 65 -11.35 0.76 -6.88
CA PRO A 65 -11.96 0.35 -5.62
C PRO A 65 -12.72 1.46 -4.90
N ILE A 66 -12.33 2.71 -5.13
CA ILE A 66 -13.05 3.87 -4.59
C ILE A 66 -14.09 4.34 -5.58
N ARG A 67 -13.67 4.57 -6.84
CA ARG A 67 -14.52 5.14 -7.87
C ARG A 67 -15.78 4.30 -8.12
N ASP A 68 -15.63 2.98 -8.17
CA ASP A 68 -16.71 2.07 -8.51
C ASP A 68 -17.45 1.52 -7.29
N ALA A 69 -17.08 1.95 -6.08
CA ALA A 69 -17.79 1.54 -4.87
C ALA A 69 -19.20 2.12 -4.83
N SER A 70 -20.11 1.41 -4.20
CA SER A 70 -21.48 1.93 -4.01
C SER A 70 -21.48 3.21 -3.16
N ASP A 71 -20.53 3.31 -2.25
CA ASP A 71 -20.30 4.53 -1.46
C ASP A 71 -18.83 4.85 -1.51
N PRO A 72 -18.38 5.68 -2.47
CA PRO A 72 -16.96 6.00 -2.63
C PRO A 72 -16.32 6.62 -1.39
N ARG A 73 -17.07 7.44 -0.68
CA ARG A 73 -16.53 8.07 0.53
C ARG A 73 -16.25 7.03 1.61
N ALA A 74 -17.18 6.10 1.82
CA ALA A 74 -16.99 5.04 2.79
C ALA A 74 -15.81 4.16 2.40
N ALA A 75 -15.67 3.86 1.12
CA ALA A 75 -14.54 3.07 0.62
C ALA A 75 -13.21 3.78 0.88
N ALA A 76 -13.15 5.08 0.63
CA ALA A 76 -11.95 5.86 0.88
C ALA A 76 -11.60 5.90 2.37
N LEU A 77 -12.61 6.07 3.22
CA LEU A 77 -12.38 6.09 4.67
C LEU A 77 -11.90 4.73 5.18
N ALA A 78 -12.44 3.63 4.64
CA ALA A 78 -11.99 2.29 5.02
C ALA A 78 -10.52 2.08 4.64
N LEU A 79 -10.13 2.50 3.45
CA LEU A 79 -8.74 2.44 3.04
C LEU A 79 -7.83 3.29 3.92
N ARG A 80 -8.27 4.47 4.28
CA ARG A 80 -7.54 5.34 5.19
C ARG A 80 -7.27 4.65 6.52
N GLU A 81 -8.28 3.97 7.07
CA GLU A 81 -8.15 3.22 8.31
C GLU A 81 -7.15 2.06 8.16
N GLU A 82 -7.23 1.35 7.05
CA GLU A 82 -6.31 0.25 6.78
C GLU A 82 -4.87 0.75 6.70
N ILE A 83 -4.63 1.87 6.02
CA ILE A 83 -3.31 2.48 5.91
C ILE A 83 -2.81 2.92 7.27
N ALA A 84 -3.65 3.58 8.05
CA ALA A 84 -3.26 4.06 9.38
C ALA A 84 -2.87 2.90 10.28
N GLY A 85 -3.64 1.80 10.25
CA GLY A 85 -3.32 0.61 11.02
C GLY A 85 -2.01 -0.03 10.60
N ALA A 86 -1.75 -0.08 9.29
CA ALA A 86 -0.51 -0.64 8.78
C ALA A 86 0.70 0.22 9.16
N ARG A 87 0.55 1.54 9.11
CA ARG A 87 1.63 2.46 9.52
C ARG A 87 1.95 2.32 11.00
N ALA A 88 0.93 2.18 11.83
CA ALA A 88 1.12 1.98 13.25
C ALA A 88 1.86 0.66 13.52
N ALA A 89 1.49 -0.41 12.81
CA ALA A 89 2.16 -1.70 12.95
C ALA A 89 3.62 -1.62 12.51
N ALA A 90 3.89 -0.94 11.40
CA ALA A 90 5.26 -0.76 10.90
C ALA A 90 6.11 0.05 11.87
N ALA A 91 5.53 1.09 12.47
CA ALA A 91 6.24 1.91 13.45
C ALA A 91 6.59 1.11 14.70
N LEU A 92 5.70 0.22 15.14
CA LEU A 92 5.97 -0.64 16.29
C LEU A 92 7.13 -1.60 16.00
N ASP A 93 7.15 -2.18 14.79
CA ASP A 93 8.24 -3.08 14.42
C ASP A 93 9.59 -2.38 14.39
N THR A 94 9.63 -1.12 13.94
CA THR A 94 10.87 -0.37 13.90
C THR A 94 11.27 0.19 15.25
N ALA A 95 10.32 0.32 16.17
CA ALA A 95 10.57 0.84 17.52
C ALA A 95 11.15 -0.22 18.44
N VAL A 96 11.03 -1.50 18.12
CA VAL A 96 11.55 -2.58 18.94
C VAL A 96 13.03 -2.77 18.61
N PRO A 97 13.91 -2.63 19.59
CA PRO A 97 15.35 -2.82 19.38
C PRO A 97 15.70 -4.26 19.03
#